data_f578c2eabdd344e5f1ba25da1f590584
#
_entry.id   f578c2eabdd344e5f1ba25da1f590584
#
_cell.length_a   1.000
_cell.length_b   1.000
_cell.length_c   1.000
_cell.angle_alpha   90.00
_cell.angle_beta   90.00
_cell.angle_gamma   90.00
#
_symmetry.space_group_name_H-M   'P 1'
#
loop_
_entity.id
_entity.type
_entity.pdbx_description
1 polymer ?
#
loop_
_entity_poly.entity_id
_entity_poly.type
_entity_poly.pdbx_seq_one_letter_code
_entity_poly.pdbx_strand_id
1 'polypeptide(L)'
;FTAEILCGTIALPIMLPALACSGIATLTAWIYLPAHATYLDIPQYRFSASLMIWALLAGPVLGLISAGYIRLIGWVSHHRAAGLKALFAPVLAFGILGVIGIWYPELFGNGKDMASDAFTGVGGLGLLLALSALKPLVTVLCLGSGASGGLFTPTLSTGAVLGGALGIAWNLAWPGSPAGAFAMVGAAAMIGAAMQAPITALALVLELTHSGFGLVVPMLAATVTATAVAFYVDGYSIYTARLPSRPPGWRSVLLTAQPHASPAAAADDAQHGRAEHPPEPGATGQARRAGG
;
A
#
# COMPACT_ATOMS: atom_id res chain seq x y z
N PHE A 1 -2.81 4.73 8.17
CA PHE A 1 -1.71 3.84 7.79
C PHE A 1 -1.65 2.61 8.72
N THR A 2 -1.36 2.80 10.02
CA THR A 2 -1.22 1.68 10.97
C THR A 2 -2.44 0.78 11.00
N ALA A 3 -3.65 1.33 11.09
CA ALA A 3 -4.89 0.56 11.13
C ALA A 3 -5.13 -0.24 9.85
N GLU A 4 -5.01 0.41 8.69
CA GLU A 4 -5.37 -0.18 7.41
C GLU A 4 -4.28 -1.11 6.87
N ILE A 5 -2.99 -0.72 6.98
CA ILE A 5 -1.87 -1.48 6.38
C ILE A 5 -1.31 -2.53 7.33
N LEU A 6 -1.09 -2.20 8.60
CA LEU A 6 -0.42 -3.09 9.53
C LEU A 6 -1.39 -4.02 10.28
N CYS A 7 -2.54 -3.50 10.67
CA CYS A 7 -3.51 -4.27 11.46
C CYS A 7 -4.62 -4.89 10.61
N GLY A 8 -4.88 -4.35 9.41
CA GLY A 8 -5.98 -4.79 8.53
C GLY A 8 -7.38 -4.58 9.11
N THR A 9 -7.47 -3.95 10.28
CA THR A 9 -8.72 -3.69 11.01
C THR A 9 -8.67 -2.35 11.73
N ILE A 10 -9.81 -1.70 11.84
CA ILE A 10 -9.97 -0.47 12.63
C ILE A 10 -10.25 -0.88 14.08
N ALA A 11 -9.19 -1.20 14.83
CA ALA A 11 -9.28 -1.56 16.23
C ALA A 11 -9.02 -0.33 17.11
N LEU A 12 -10.04 0.13 17.85
CA LEU A 12 -9.95 1.30 18.74
C LEU A 12 -8.77 1.26 19.71
N PRO A 13 -8.46 0.12 20.35
CA PRO A 13 -7.33 0.04 21.29
C PRO A 13 -5.97 0.35 20.68
N ILE A 14 -5.81 0.14 19.38
CA ILE A 14 -4.57 0.43 18.64
C ILE A 14 -4.61 1.84 18.08
N MET A 15 -5.77 2.29 17.62
CA MET A 15 -5.92 3.61 16.98
C MET A 15 -5.74 4.76 17.97
N LEU A 16 -6.28 4.66 19.20
CA LEU A 16 -6.20 5.74 20.17
C LEU A 16 -4.76 6.08 20.56
N PRO A 17 -3.90 5.13 20.96
CA PRO A 17 -2.49 5.42 21.21
C PRO A 17 -1.76 5.95 19.98
N ALA A 18 -2.04 5.39 18.79
CA ALA A 18 -1.40 5.83 17.54
C ALA A 18 -1.75 7.28 17.20
N LEU A 19 -3.02 7.68 17.36
CA LEU A 19 -3.47 9.06 17.16
C LEU A 19 -2.83 10.01 18.19
N ALA A 20 -2.79 9.61 19.47
CA ALA A 20 -2.15 10.43 20.51
C ALA A 20 -0.66 10.63 20.24
N CYS A 21 0.08 9.55 19.92
CA CYS A 21 1.49 9.63 19.56
C CYS A 21 1.72 10.51 18.31
N SER A 22 0.90 10.34 17.28
CA SER A 22 0.98 11.15 16.06
C SER A 22 0.73 12.63 16.34
N GLY A 23 -0.30 12.95 17.13
CA GLY A 23 -0.60 14.32 17.53
C GLY A 23 0.53 14.98 18.31
N ILE A 24 1.07 14.28 19.33
CA ILE A 24 2.20 14.77 20.12
C ILE A 24 3.45 14.96 19.24
N ALA A 25 3.75 14.01 18.35
CA ALA A 25 4.87 14.10 17.44
C ALA A 25 4.75 15.32 16.51
N THR A 26 3.57 15.56 15.95
CA THR A 26 3.29 16.71 15.08
C THR A 26 3.43 18.04 15.85
N LEU A 27 2.86 18.14 17.04
CA LEU A 27 3.00 19.33 17.90
C LEU A 27 4.46 19.61 18.24
N THR A 28 5.23 18.56 18.56
CA THR A 28 6.67 18.70 18.85
C THR A 28 7.45 19.11 17.61
N ALA A 29 7.12 18.58 16.45
CA ALA A 29 7.76 18.95 15.18
C ALA A 29 7.53 20.42 14.84
N TRP A 30 6.33 20.95 15.06
CA TRP A 30 5.99 22.37 14.78
C TRP A 30 6.74 23.39 15.65
N ILE A 31 7.41 22.96 16.73
CA ILE A 31 8.28 23.84 17.51
C ILE A 31 9.49 24.29 16.67
N TYR A 32 10.00 23.42 15.77
CA TYR A 32 11.22 23.67 15.00
C TYR A 32 10.99 23.69 13.48
N LEU A 33 9.95 23.02 13.00
CA LEU A 33 9.66 22.87 11.57
C LEU A 33 8.40 23.65 11.22
N PRO A 34 8.41 24.40 10.13
CA PRO A 34 7.19 25.10 9.67
C PRO A 34 6.14 24.07 9.21
N ALA A 35 4.87 24.39 9.46
CA ALA A 35 3.73 23.60 9.01
C ALA A 35 3.45 23.87 7.53
N HIS A 36 4.14 23.17 6.64
CA HIS A 36 3.90 23.24 5.20
C HIS A 36 3.82 21.85 4.57
N ALA A 37 3.21 21.78 3.38
CA ALA A 37 3.09 20.55 2.60
C ALA A 37 4.47 19.94 2.28
N THR A 38 4.51 18.63 2.14
CA THR A 38 5.73 17.94 1.67
C THR A 38 6.05 18.27 0.22
N TYR A 39 5.01 18.41 -0.60
CA TYR A 39 5.09 18.87 -1.99
C TYR A 39 4.60 20.31 -2.04
N LEU A 40 5.49 21.23 -2.41
CA LEU A 40 5.22 22.65 -2.48
C LEU A 40 4.67 23.05 -3.85
N ASP A 41 3.99 24.20 -3.87
CA ASP A 41 3.53 24.85 -5.12
C ASP A 41 2.61 24.01 -6.00
N ILE A 42 1.89 23.04 -5.41
CA ILE A 42 0.92 22.24 -6.14
C ILE A 42 -0.32 23.08 -6.46
N PRO A 43 -0.69 23.24 -7.75
CA PRO A 43 -1.89 23.99 -8.13
C PRO A 43 -3.15 23.34 -7.55
N GLN A 44 -4.14 24.17 -7.22
CA GLN A 44 -5.44 23.68 -6.77
C GLN A 44 -6.26 23.20 -7.99
N TYR A 45 -6.28 21.89 -8.19
CA TYR A 45 -7.01 21.28 -9.29
C TYR A 45 -8.50 21.16 -8.98
N ARG A 46 -9.32 21.29 -10.02
CA ARG A 46 -10.79 21.18 -9.92
C ARG A 46 -11.28 19.90 -10.56
N PHE A 47 -12.41 19.44 -10.07
CA PHE A 47 -13.16 18.34 -10.68
C PHE A 47 -13.52 18.65 -12.14
N SER A 48 -13.40 17.65 -13.01
CA SER A 48 -13.94 17.68 -14.37
C SER A 48 -14.54 16.31 -14.73
N ALA A 49 -15.53 16.30 -15.61
CA ALA A 49 -16.16 15.06 -16.08
C ALA A 49 -15.14 14.18 -16.84
N SER A 50 -14.25 14.80 -17.64
CA SER A 50 -13.17 14.10 -18.33
C SER A 50 -12.25 13.36 -17.36
N LEU A 51 -11.81 14.04 -16.28
CA LEU A 51 -10.97 13.44 -15.25
C LEU A 51 -11.68 12.29 -14.52
N MET A 52 -12.99 12.41 -14.28
CA MET A 52 -13.77 11.35 -13.61
C MET A 52 -13.86 10.09 -14.47
N ILE A 53 -14.15 10.24 -15.77
CA ILE A 53 -14.21 9.09 -16.69
C ILE A 53 -12.83 8.46 -16.84
N TRP A 54 -11.80 9.27 -16.99
CA TRP A 54 -10.42 8.79 -16.99
C TRP A 54 -10.10 8.02 -15.71
N ALA A 55 -10.45 8.53 -14.54
CA ALA A 55 -10.18 7.88 -13.25
C ALA A 55 -10.80 6.47 -13.15
N LEU A 56 -12.04 6.31 -13.64
CA LEU A 56 -12.72 5.02 -13.67
C LEU A 56 -12.06 4.02 -14.64
N LEU A 57 -11.52 4.49 -15.76
CA LEU A 57 -10.86 3.64 -16.76
C LEU A 57 -9.41 3.36 -16.39
N ALA A 58 -8.68 4.37 -15.90
CA ALA A 58 -7.28 4.25 -15.50
C ALA A 58 -7.11 3.46 -14.21
N GLY A 59 -8.06 3.52 -13.27
CA GLY A 59 -8.01 2.79 -12.02
C GLY A 59 -7.72 1.30 -12.19
N PRO A 60 -8.52 0.55 -12.95
CA PRO A 60 -8.24 -0.86 -13.22
C PRO A 60 -6.88 -1.12 -13.85
N VAL A 61 -6.43 -0.28 -14.77
CA VAL A 61 -5.11 -0.40 -15.42
C VAL A 61 -3.98 -0.21 -14.40
N LEU A 62 -4.09 0.84 -13.58
CA LEU A 62 -3.13 1.10 -12.50
C LEU A 62 -3.13 -0.02 -11.45
N GLY A 63 -4.29 -0.63 -11.19
CA GLY A 63 -4.43 -1.79 -10.33
C GLY A 63 -3.68 -3.01 -10.87
N LEU A 64 -3.78 -3.31 -12.17
CA LEU A 64 -3.03 -4.38 -12.83
C LEU A 64 -1.52 -4.13 -12.79
N ILE A 65 -1.08 -2.91 -13.08
CA ILE A 65 0.33 -2.52 -13.03
C ILE A 65 0.85 -2.65 -11.60
N SER A 66 0.05 -2.21 -10.61
CA SER A 66 0.37 -2.35 -9.19
C SER A 66 0.52 -3.82 -8.77
N ALA A 67 -0.39 -4.69 -9.20
CA ALA A 67 -0.28 -6.14 -8.93
C ALA A 67 1.00 -6.73 -9.52
N GLY A 68 1.36 -6.34 -10.74
CA GLY A 68 2.64 -6.72 -11.35
C GLY A 68 3.84 -6.24 -10.54
N TYR A 69 3.80 -4.99 -10.07
CA TYR A 69 4.84 -4.41 -9.22
C TYR A 69 4.96 -5.12 -7.87
N ILE A 70 3.84 -5.45 -7.21
CA ILE A 70 3.81 -6.23 -5.97
C ILE A 70 4.49 -7.59 -6.16
N ARG A 71 4.15 -8.31 -7.24
CA ARG A 71 4.76 -9.61 -7.56
C ARG A 71 6.26 -9.49 -7.77
N LEU A 72 6.69 -8.47 -8.50
CA LEU A 72 8.10 -8.23 -8.78
C LEU A 72 8.89 -7.93 -7.51
N ILE A 73 8.36 -7.07 -6.64
CA ILE A 73 8.95 -6.76 -5.31
C ILE A 73 9.00 -8.02 -4.44
N GLY A 74 7.92 -8.79 -4.41
CA GLY A 74 7.87 -10.06 -3.67
C GLY A 74 8.93 -11.03 -4.18
N TRP A 75 8.99 -11.26 -5.48
CA TRP A 75 9.96 -12.16 -6.10
C TRP A 75 11.41 -11.76 -5.78
N VAL A 76 11.77 -10.50 -5.98
CA VAL A 76 13.13 -9.99 -5.70
C VAL A 76 13.45 -10.07 -4.21
N SER A 77 12.48 -9.83 -3.33
CA SER A 77 12.69 -9.90 -1.88
C SER A 77 13.03 -11.33 -1.42
N HIS A 78 12.52 -12.35 -2.10
CA HIS A 78 12.84 -13.75 -1.81
C HIS A 78 14.14 -14.23 -2.47
N HIS A 79 14.62 -13.54 -3.52
CA HIS A 79 15.82 -13.88 -4.28
C HIS A 79 16.96 -12.89 -4.04
N ARG A 80 17.07 -12.33 -2.83
CA ARG A 80 18.13 -11.38 -2.49
C ARG A 80 19.50 -12.01 -2.58
N ALA A 81 20.49 -11.18 -2.93
CA ALA A 81 21.89 -11.57 -2.88
C ALA A 81 22.27 -12.03 -1.48
N ALA A 82 22.95 -13.18 -1.36
CA ALA A 82 23.40 -13.76 -0.10
C ALA A 82 24.90 -14.08 -0.16
N GLY A 83 25.52 -14.24 1.02
CA GLY A 83 26.95 -14.51 1.13
C GLY A 83 27.82 -13.41 0.55
N LEU A 84 28.91 -13.78 -0.13
CA LEU A 84 29.86 -12.81 -0.73
C LEU A 84 29.20 -11.90 -1.78
N LYS A 85 28.18 -12.39 -2.48
CA LYS A 85 27.42 -11.59 -3.46
C LYS A 85 26.71 -10.40 -2.81
N ALA A 86 26.28 -10.52 -1.55
CA ALA A 86 25.62 -9.44 -0.83
C ALA A 86 26.53 -8.23 -0.57
N LEU A 87 27.86 -8.41 -0.60
CA LEU A 87 28.83 -7.32 -0.45
C LEU A 87 28.95 -6.49 -1.74
N PHE A 88 28.96 -7.14 -2.90
CA PHE A 88 29.18 -6.48 -4.19
C PHE A 88 27.87 -6.06 -4.89
N ALA A 89 26.76 -6.74 -4.60
CA ALA A 89 25.46 -6.46 -5.25
C ALA A 89 24.98 -5.01 -5.04
N PRO A 90 25.07 -4.38 -3.84
CA PRO A 90 24.71 -2.98 -3.67
C PRO A 90 25.60 -2.04 -4.50
N VAL A 91 26.91 -2.29 -4.56
CA VAL A 91 27.84 -1.46 -5.33
C VAL A 91 27.46 -1.48 -6.81
N LEU A 92 27.16 -2.67 -7.36
CA LEU A 92 26.73 -2.82 -8.74
C LEU A 92 25.37 -2.14 -8.98
N ALA A 93 24.39 -2.36 -8.09
CA ALA A 93 23.06 -1.77 -8.22
C ALA A 93 23.08 -0.25 -8.19
N PHE A 94 23.81 0.34 -7.24
CA PHE A 94 23.96 1.78 -7.15
C PHE A 94 24.86 2.35 -8.25
N GLY A 95 25.85 1.59 -8.74
CA GLY A 95 26.62 1.95 -9.92
C GLY A 95 25.73 2.04 -11.18
N ILE A 96 24.86 1.07 -11.41
CA ILE A 96 23.89 1.10 -12.51
C ILE A 96 22.94 2.29 -12.35
N LEU A 97 22.41 2.51 -11.14
CA LEU A 97 21.58 3.69 -10.87
C LEU A 97 22.33 4.98 -11.14
N GLY A 98 23.61 5.08 -10.76
CA GLY A 98 24.45 6.26 -11.02
C GLY A 98 24.61 6.52 -12.51
N VAL A 99 24.83 5.48 -13.30
CA VAL A 99 24.94 5.59 -14.76
C VAL A 99 23.61 6.05 -15.40
N ILE A 100 22.50 5.41 -15.02
CA ILE A 100 21.16 5.81 -15.54
C ILE A 100 20.81 7.24 -15.11
N GLY A 101 21.18 7.62 -13.88
CA GLY A 101 20.91 8.93 -13.31
C GLY A 101 21.66 10.09 -14.00
N ILE A 102 22.68 9.82 -14.84
CA ILE A 102 23.30 10.85 -15.68
C ILE A 102 22.28 11.42 -16.69
N TRP A 103 21.40 10.58 -17.22
CA TRP A 103 20.35 10.99 -18.18
C TRP A 103 19.01 11.29 -17.52
N TYR A 104 18.75 10.67 -16.35
CA TYR A 104 17.49 10.78 -15.60
C TYR A 104 17.77 11.07 -14.12
N PRO A 105 18.21 12.29 -13.79
CA PRO A 105 18.58 12.65 -12.41
C PRO A 105 17.39 12.56 -11.43
N GLU A 106 16.16 12.63 -11.94
CA GLU A 106 14.92 12.51 -11.15
C GLU A 106 14.75 11.11 -10.51
N LEU A 107 15.52 10.12 -11.00
CA LEU A 107 15.50 8.76 -10.42
C LEU A 107 16.20 8.67 -9.06
N PHE A 108 17.08 9.61 -8.74
CA PHE A 108 17.80 9.60 -7.46
C PHE A 108 16.85 9.76 -6.27
N GLY A 109 17.30 9.29 -5.11
CA GLY A 109 16.54 9.34 -3.89
C GLY A 109 15.25 8.51 -3.92
N ASN A 110 14.28 8.92 -3.11
CA ASN A 110 13.00 8.21 -2.97
C ASN A 110 11.97 8.56 -4.08
N GLY A 111 12.28 9.49 -4.98
CA GLY A 111 11.38 9.93 -6.05
C GLY A 111 10.48 11.11 -5.67
N LYS A 112 10.82 11.85 -4.62
CA LYS A 112 10.06 13.04 -4.21
C LYS A 112 10.03 14.08 -5.33
N ASP A 113 11.18 14.40 -5.91
CA ASP A 113 11.30 15.43 -6.96
C ASP A 113 10.50 15.03 -8.21
N MET A 114 10.64 13.77 -8.64
CA MET A 114 9.87 13.19 -9.73
C MET A 114 8.35 13.29 -9.51
N ALA A 115 7.88 13.05 -8.28
CA ALA A 115 6.46 13.18 -7.95
C ALA A 115 6.03 14.66 -7.92
N SER A 116 6.87 15.55 -7.41
CA SER A 116 6.62 17.00 -7.39
C SER A 116 6.44 17.55 -8.80
N ASP A 117 7.34 17.21 -9.71
CA ASP A 117 7.27 17.63 -11.12
C ASP A 117 5.99 17.10 -11.79
N ALA A 118 5.66 15.83 -11.55
CA ALA A 118 4.41 15.27 -12.07
C ALA A 118 3.17 15.98 -11.51
N PHE A 119 3.15 16.29 -10.22
CA PHE A 119 2.02 16.98 -9.56
C PHE A 119 1.86 18.44 -10.03
N THR A 120 2.94 19.11 -10.34
CA THR A 120 2.90 20.47 -10.92
C THR A 120 2.61 20.46 -12.41
N GLY A 121 2.59 19.26 -13.03
CA GLY A 121 2.37 19.11 -14.47
C GLY A 121 3.60 19.37 -15.32
N VAL A 122 4.78 19.36 -14.71
CA VAL A 122 6.06 19.46 -15.40
C VAL A 122 6.46 18.11 -16.00
N GLY A 123 7.05 18.14 -17.17
CA GLY A 123 7.53 16.96 -17.90
C GLY A 123 6.65 16.59 -19.10
N GLY A 124 7.31 16.22 -20.18
CA GLY A 124 6.65 15.74 -21.40
C GLY A 124 6.28 14.26 -21.30
N LEU A 125 5.38 13.80 -22.17
CA LEU A 125 4.90 12.42 -22.22
C LEU A 125 6.06 11.40 -22.25
N GLY A 126 7.09 11.64 -23.05
CA GLY A 126 8.24 10.72 -23.18
C GLY A 126 9.03 10.57 -21.89
N LEU A 127 9.30 11.68 -21.19
CA LEU A 127 9.99 11.66 -19.89
C LEU A 127 9.17 10.93 -18.84
N LEU A 128 7.88 11.26 -18.70
CA LEU A 128 7.00 10.63 -17.71
C LEU A 128 6.84 9.12 -17.97
N LEU A 129 6.75 8.68 -19.22
CA LEU A 129 6.73 7.25 -19.56
C LEU A 129 8.06 6.57 -19.24
N ALA A 130 9.20 7.18 -19.56
CA ALA A 130 10.51 6.65 -19.22
C ALA A 130 10.67 6.50 -17.70
N LEU A 131 10.33 7.53 -16.93
CA LEU A 131 10.41 7.50 -15.47
C LEU A 131 9.44 6.48 -14.86
N SER A 132 8.24 6.30 -15.43
CA SER A 132 7.27 5.32 -14.94
C SER A 132 7.73 3.86 -15.09
N ALA A 133 8.59 3.59 -16.07
CA ALA A 133 9.22 2.28 -16.25
C ALA A 133 10.52 2.14 -15.44
N LEU A 134 11.38 3.17 -15.47
CA LEU A 134 12.70 3.11 -14.85
C LEU A 134 12.63 3.10 -13.32
N LYS A 135 11.73 3.89 -12.71
CA LYS A 135 11.65 3.98 -11.23
C LYS A 135 11.33 2.64 -10.57
N PRO A 136 10.31 1.87 -10.99
CA PRO A 136 10.07 0.53 -10.47
C PRO A 136 11.27 -0.40 -10.66
N LEU A 137 11.91 -0.39 -11.83
CA LEU A 137 13.05 -1.25 -12.14
C LEU A 137 14.25 -0.94 -11.24
N VAL A 138 14.59 0.34 -11.07
CA VAL A 138 15.67 0.78 -10.18
C VAL A 138 15.35 0.43 -8.72
N THR A 139 14.10 0.62 -8.28
CA THR A 139 13.68 0.25 -6.93
C THR A 139 13.85 -1.24 -6.68
N VAL A 140 13.43 -2.08 -7.64
CA VAL A 140 13.59 -3.53 -7.60
C VAL A 140 15.06 -3.94 -7.60
N LEU A 141 15.88 -3.31 -8.43
CA LEU A 141 17.32 -3.55 -8.50
C LEU A 141 17.99 -3.25 -7.15
N CYS A 142 17.74 -2.09 -6.57
CA CYS A 142 18.29 -1.71 -5.27
C CYS A 142 17.81 -2.65 -4.15
N LEU A 143 16.52 -3.02 -4.14
CA LEU A 143 15.97 -3.95 -3.16
C LEU A 143 16.58 -5.36 -3.29
N GLY A 144 16.77 -5.84 -4.51
CA GLY A 144 17.37 -7.15 -4.82
C GLY A 144 18.83 -7.25 -4.44
N SER A 145 19.54 -6.13 -4.44
CA SER A 145 20.93 -6.06 -3.98
C SER A 145 21.09 -6.29 -2.46
N GLY A 146 19.99 -6.24 -1.70
CA GLY A 146 20.02 -6.33 -0.24
C GLY A 146 20.00 -4.97 0.46
N ALA A 147 20.02 -3.87 -0.27
CA ALA A 147 19.91 -2.55 0.31
C ALA A 147 18.55 -2.36 0.99
N SER A 148 18.56 -1.76 2.17
CA SER A 148 17.33 -1.38 2.88
C SER A 148 16.74 -0.11 2.29
N GLY A 149 15.43 -0.08 2.08
CA GLY A 149 14.75 1.10 1.55
C GLY A 149 13.23 1.02 1.73
N GLY A 150 12.58 2.19 1.75
CA GLY A 150 11.14 2.31 1.77
C GLY A 150 10.53 2.12 0.38
N LEU A 151 9.33 1.54 0.34
CA LEU A 151 8.59 1.32 -0.92
C LEU A 151 7.45 2.31 -1.11
N PHE A 152 7.11 3.09 -0.08
CA PHE A 152 5.99 4.03 -0.12
C PHE A 152 6.19 5.12 -1.18
N THR A 153 7.23 5.96 -1.02
CA THR A 153 7.47 7.09 -1.93
C THR A 153 7.81 6.64 -3.36
N PRO A 154 8.61 5.58 -3.60
CA PRO A 154 8.79 5.05 -4.95
C PRO A 154 7.48 4.60 -5.63
N THR A 155 6.54 4.04 -4.87
CA THR A 155 5.22 3.66 -5.39
C THR A 155 4.38 4.89 -5.71
N LEU A 156 4.37 5.89 -4.82
CA LEU A 156 3.70 7.17 -5.03
C LEU A 156 4.21 7.84 -6.30
N SER A 157 5.53 8.01 -6.42
CA SER A 157 6.15 8.71 -7.53
C SER A 157 5.94 7.97 -8.86
N THR A 158 6.00 6.63 -8.86
CA THR A 158 5.66 5.83 -10.04
C THR A 158 4.22 6.06 -10.47
N GLY A 159 3.28 6.06 -9.50
CA GLY A 159 1.87 6.35 -9.77
C GLY A 159 1.64 7.77 -10.28
N ALA A 160 2.38 8.74 -9.76
CA ALA A 160 2.30 10.15 -10.19
C ALA A 160 2.73 10.32 -11.65
N VAL A 161 3.92 9.83 -12.01
CA VAL A 161 4.42 9.98 -13.39
C VAL A 161 3.62 9.15 -14.39
N LEU A 162 3.19 7.96 -14.01
CA LEU A 162 2.35 7.11 -14.86
C LEU A 162 0.96 7.73 -15.06
N GLY A 163 0.34 8.24 -13.99
CA GLY A 163 -0.92 8.96 -14.06
C GLY A 163 -0.84 10.21 -14.93
N GLY A 164 0.23 11.00 -14.75
CA GLY A 164 0.52 12.17 -15.59
C GLY A 164 0.70 11.82 -17.06
N ALA A 165 1.49 10.78 -17.36
CA ALA A 165 1.70 10.30 -18.73
C ALA A 165 0.40 9.83 -19.40
N LEU A 166 -0.37 8.98 -18.71
CA LEU A 166 -1.68 8.53 -19.20
C LEU A 166 -2.67 9.68 -19.34
N GLY A 167 -2.59 10.69 -18.45
CA GLY A 167 -3.40 11.89 -18.53
C GLY A 167 -3.06 12.79 -19.72
N ILE A 168 -1.77 12.95 -20.02
CA ILE A 168 -1.33 13.66 -21.24
C ILE A 168 -1.85 12.93 -22.49
N ALA A 169 -1.71 11.61 -22.53
CA ALA A 169 -2.23 10.80 -23.65
C ALA A 169 -3.77 10.91 -23.75
N TRP A 170 -4.49 10.93 -22.64
CA TRP A 170 -5.93 11.13 -22.61
C TRP A 170 -6.35 12.49 -23.13
N ASN A 171 -5.60 13.54 -22.80
CA ASN A 171 -5.89 14.90 -23.25
C ASN A 171 -5.76 15.08 -24.78
N LEU A 172 -5.13 14.14 -25.50
CA LEU A 172 -5.13 14.13 -26.96
C LEU A 172 -6.52 13.83 -27.53
N ALA A 173 -7.30 13.01 -26.81
CA ALA A 173 -8.65 12.64 -27.22
C ALA A 173 -9.75 13.51 -26.55
N TRP A 174 -9.53 13.86 -25.29
CA TRP A 174 -10.51 14.63 -24.49
C TRP A 174 -9.79 15.65 -23.59
N PRO A 175 -9.44 16.81 -24.10
CA PRO A 175 -8.78 17.86 -23.33
C PRO A 175 -9.71 18.43 -22.24
N GLY A 176 -9.12 18.94 -21.17
CA GLY A 176 -9.92 19.66 -20.16
C GLY A 176 -9.40 19.55 -18.73
N SER A 177 -8.34 18.77 -18.48
CA SER A 177 -7.71 18.70 -17.16
C SER A 177 -6.19 18.80 -17.26
N PRO A 178 -5.53 19.53 -16.34
CA PRO A 178 -4.08 19.61 -16.29
C PRO A 178 -3.43 18.25 -16.00
N ALA A 179 -2.22 18.02 -16.54
CA ALA A 179 -1.47 16.78 -16.33
C ALA A 179 -1.26 16.45 -14.84
N GLY A 180 -1.03 17.46 -14.00
CA GLY A 180 -0.86 17.28 -12.57
C GLY A 180 -2.10 16.73 -11.85
N ALA A 181 -3.31 17.02 -12.32
CA ALA A 181 -4.52 16.44 -11.77
C ALA A 181 -4.57 14.92 -11.97
N PHE A 182 -4.21 14.45 -13.17
CA PHE A 182 -4.11 13.02 -13.48
C PHE A 182 -2.98 12.35 -12.68
N ALA A 183 -1.85 13.06 -12.49
CA ALA A 183 -0.73 12.57 -11.70
C ALA A 183 -1.13 12.34 -10.24
N MET A 184 -1.89 13.25 -9.63
CA MET A 184 -2.38 13.09 -8.25
C MET A 184 -3.34 11.91 -8.11
N VAL A 185 -4.26 11.75 -9.05
CA VAL A 185 -5.19 10.61 -9.09
C VAL A 185 -4.42 9.31 -9.28
N GLY A 186 -3.43 9.29 -10.18
CA GLY A 186 -2.57 8.13 -10.42
C GLY A 186 -1.72 7.73 -9.21
N ALA A 187 -1.17 8.70 -8.50
CA ALA A 187 -0.42 8.47 -7.26
C ALA A 187 -1.28 7.78 -6.19
N ALA A 188 -2.48 8.31 -5.93
CA ALA A 188 -3.41 7.73 -4.97
C ALA A 188 -3.83 6.30 -5.36
N ALA A 189 -4.16 6.09 -6.63
CA ALA A 189 -4.56 4.78 -7.15
C ALA A 189 -3.44 3.74 -7.01
N MET A 190 -2.19 4.11 -7.37
CA MET A 190 -1.04 3.20 -7.30
C MET A 190 -0.69 2.83 -5.86
N ILE A 191 -0.70 3.80 -4.92
CA ILE A 191 -0.46 3.53 -3.50
C ILE A 191 -1.57 2.66 -2.92
N GLY A 192 -2.84 3.03 -3.15
CA GLY A 192 -3.99 2.30 -2.63
C GLY A 192 -3.96 0.85 -3.07
N ALA A 193 -3.68 0.59 -4.34
CA ALA A 193 -3.57 -0.74 -4.91
C ALA A 193 -2.36 -1.51 -4.36
N ALA A 194 -1.16 -0.89 -4.31
CA ALA A 194 0.06 -1.56 -3.87
C ALA A 194 0.06 -1.88 -2.38
N MET A 195 -0.53 -1.01 -1.57
CA MET A 195 -0.58 -1.19 -0.12
C MET A 195 -1.86 -1.87 0.36
N GLN A 196 -2.85 -2.05 -0.52
CA GLN A 196 -4.19 -2.53 -0.17
C GLN A 196 -4.87 -1.63 0.89
N ALA A 197 -4.68 -0.31 0.75
CA ALA A 197 -5.07 0.69 1.72
C ALA A 197 -5.63 1.95 1.04
N PRO A 198 -6.84 1.90 0.48
CA PRO A 198 -7.41 2.98 -0.30
C PRO A 198 -7.67 4.26 0.50
N ILE A 199 -8.11 4.14 1.75
CA ILE A 199 -8.39 5.31 2.61
C ILE A 199 -7.09 6.01 2.99
N THR A 200 -6.07 5.25 3.38
CA THR A 200 -4.74 5.78 3.68
C THR A 200 -4.12 6.48 2.46
N ALA A 201 -4.24 5.88 1.28
CA ALA A 201 -3.69 6.45 0.05
C ALA A 201 -4.31 7.83 -0.27
N LEU A 202 -5.64 7.92 -0.18
CA LEU A 202 -6.36 9.17 -0.41
C LEU A 202 -5.93 10.25 0.60
N ALA A 203 -5.97 9.93 1.90
CA ALA A 203 -5.62 10.86 2.96
C ALA A 203 -4.17 11.34 2.84
N LEU A 204 -3.23 10.43 2.53
CA LEU A 204 -1.83 10.77 2.39
C LEU A 204 -1.53 11.69 1.20
N VAL A 205 -2.13 11.43 0.03
CA VAL A 205 -1.90 12.31 -1.12
C VAL A 205 -2.45 13.70 -0.85
N LEU A 206 -3.64 13.82 -0.24
CA LEU A 206 -4.21 15.11 0.15
C LEU A 206 -3.33 15.85 1.17
N GLU A 207 -2.86 15.14 2.19
CA GLU A 207 -2.00 15.71 3.25
C GLU A 207 -0.64 16.14 2.70
N LEU A 208 0.02 15.29 1.92
CA LEU A 208 1.35 15.58 1.38
C LEU A 208 1.37 16.74 0.39
N THR A 209 0.24 17.01 -0.28
CA THR A 209 0.12 18.06 -1.30
C THR A 209 -0.63 19.30 -0.82
N HIS A 210 -1.27 19.23 0.35
CA HIS A 210 -2.22 20.24 0.83
C HIS A 210 -3.24 20.67 -0.25
N SER A 211 -3.57 19.73 -1.15
CA SER A 211 -4.56 19.97 -2.19
C SER A 211 -5.96 20.01 -1.62
N GLY A 212 -6.80 20.88 -2.17
CA GLY A 212 -8.19 20.97 -1.76
C GLY A 212 -9.02 19.75 -2.16
N PHE A 213 -10.28 19.71 -1.71
CA PHE A 213 -11.20 18.59 -1.94
C PHE A 213 -11.65 18.40 -3.41
N GLY A 214 -11.20 19.26 -4.33
CA GLY A 214 -11.60 19.21 -5.73
C GLY A 214 -11.32 17.91 -6.47
N LEU A 215 -10.32 17.13 -6.02
CA LEU A 215 -9.93 15.87 -6.63
C LEU A 215 -10.35 14.63 -5.84
N VAL A 216 -10.98 14.77 -4.68
CA VAL A 216 -11.32 13.64 -3.79
C VAL A 216 -12.17 12.59 -4.51
N VAL A 217 -13.16 13.00 -5.27
CA VAL A 217 -14.07 12.07 -5.95
C VAL A 217 -13.37 11.25 -7.03
N PRO A 218 -12.66 11.84 -8.01
CA PRO A 218 -11.91 11.06 -9.00
C PRO A 218 -10.76 10.26 -8.38
N MET A 219 -10.08 10.77 -7.36
CA MET A 219 -9.06 10.02 -6.62
C MET A 219 -9.66 8.79 -5.94
N LEU A 220 -10.81 8.93 -5.26
CA LEU A 220 -11.50 7.82 -4.62
C LEU A 220 -11.92 6.77 -5.65
N ALA A 221 -12.52 7.19 -6.77
CA ALA A 221 -12.94 6.28 -7.83
C ALA A 221 -11.78 5.47 -8.40
N ALA A 222 -10.66 6.13 -8.75
CA ALA A 222 -9.47 5.45 -9.26
C ALA A 222 -8.84 4.54 -8.21
N THR A 223 -8.73 5.01 -6.96
CA THR A 223 -8.08 4.24 -5.88
C THR A 223 -8.87 2.99 -5.53
N VAL A 224 -10.20 3.09 -5.40
CA VAL A 224 -11.05 1.93 -5.07
C VAL A 224 -11.02 0.90 -6.20
N THR A 225 -11.18 1.33 -7.45
CA THR A 225 -11.14 0.41 -8.60
C THR A 225 -9.77 -0.22 -8.79
N ALA A 226 -8.67 0.53 -8.61
CA ALA A 226 -7.32 0.00 -8.66
C ALA A 226 -7.05 -1.01 -7.53
N THR A 227 -7.44 -0.67 -6.30
CA THR A 227 -7.27 -1.57 -5.14
C THR A 227 -8.08 -2.84 -5.32
N ALA A 228 -9.34 -2.74 -5.79
CA ALA A 228 -10.17 -3.91 -6.06
C ALA A 228 -9.51 -4.84 -7.10
N VAL A 229 -9.03 -4.31 -8.22
CA VAL A 229 -8.36 -5.11 -9.25
C VAL A 229 -7.09 -5.76 -8.70
N ALA A 230 -6.22 -5.01 -8.02
CA ALA A 230 -5.00 -5.57 -7.45
C ALA A 230 -5.30 -6.67 -6.41
N PHE A 231 -6.34 -6.47 -5.60
CA PHE A 231 -6.83 -7.42 -4.62
C PHE A 231 -7.33 -8.72 -5.27
N TYR A 232 -8.12 -8.63 -6.35
CA TYR A 232 -8.60 -9.82 -7.06
C TYR A 232 -7.52 -10.55 -7.85
N VAL A 233 -6.51 -9.84 -8.35
CA VAL A 233 -5.42 -10.42 -9.15
C VAL A 233 -4.36 -11.09 -8.28
N ASP A 234 -3.94 -10.45 -7.19
CA ASP A 234 -2.82 -10.92 -6.35
C ASP A 234 -3.21 -11.13 -4.88
N GLY A 235 -4.01 -10.25 -4.30
CA GLY A 235 -4.51 -10.34 -2.93
C GLY A 235 -3.47 -10.05 -1.84
N TYR A 236 -2.26 -9.63 -2.21
CA TYR A 236 -1.20 -9.25 -1.28
C TYR A 236 -0.92 -7.75 -1.34
N SER A 237 -0.54 -7.18 -0.21
CA SER A 237 0.08 -5.85 -0.20
C SER A 237 1.58 -5.98 -0.51
N ILE A 238 2.19 -4.87 -0.91
CA ILE A 238 3.63 -4.79 -1.16
C ILE A 238 4.49 -5.19 0.07
N TYR A 239 3.92 -5.09 1.26
CA TYR A 239 4.55 -5.49 2.51
C TYR A 239 4.38 -6.98 2.77
N THR A 240 3.17 -7.52 2.63
CA THR A 240 2.87 -8.93 2.90
C THR A 240 3.49 -9.85 1.86
N ALA A 241 3.64 -9.40 0.61
CA ALA A 241 4.32 -10.15 -0.45
C ALA A 241 5.81 -10.44 -0.16
N ARG A 242 6.42 -9.68 0.77
CA ARG A 242 7.83 -9.81 1.17
C ARG A 242 8.06 -10.73 2.38
N LEU A 243 7.01 -11.15 3.06
CA LEU A 243 7.12 -12.01 4.24
C LEU A 243 7.60 -13.41 3.86
N PRO A 244 8.49 -14.05 4.67
CA PRO A 244 9.00 -15.40 4.41
C PRO A 244 7.89 -16.45 4.35
N SER A 245 6.93 -16.37 5.25
CA SER A 245 5.68 -17.14 5.21
C SER A 245 4.58 -16.22 4.71
N ARG A 246 4.18 -16.39 3.46
CA ARG A 246 3.02 -15.66 2.95
C ARG A 246 1.79 -16.10 3.74
N PRO A 247 1.09 -15.19 4.41
CA PRO A 247 -0.20 -15.55 4.99
C PRO A 247 -1.09 -16.08 3.88
N PRO A 248 -2.02 -17.01 4.18
CA PRO A 248 -2.96 -17.50 3.18
C PRO A 248 -3.64 -16.29 2.53
N GLY A 249 -3.62 -16.23 1.20
CA GLY A 249 -4.26 -15.15 0.50
C GLY A 249 -5.73 -15.07 0.90
N TRP A 250 -6.33 -13.88 0.93
CA TRP A 250 -7.72 -13.68 1.35
C TRP A 250 -8.72 -14.64 0.66
N ARG A 251 -8.43 -15.11 -0.56
CA ARG A 251 -9.25 -16.11 -1.26
C ARG A 251 -9.32 -17.42 -0.49
N SER A 252 -8.21 -17.90 0.05
CA SER A 252 -8.20 -19.09 0.90
C SER A 252 -8.91 -18.83 2.23
N VAL A 253 -8.77 -17.62 2.79
CA VAL A 253 -9.47 -17.22 4.02
C VAL A 253 -10.98 -17.18 3.78
N LEU A 254 -11.47 -16.62 2.67
CA LEU A 254 -12.88 -16.63 2.33
C LEU A 254 -13.43 -18.03 2.02
N LEU A 255 -12.62 -18.87 1.37
CA LEU A 255 -13.01 -20.25 1.06
C LEU A 255 -12.99 -21.16 2.30
N THR A 256 -12.18 -20.85 3.30
CA THR A 256 -12.07 -21.59 4.55
C THR A 256 -12.88 -20.97 5.69
N ALA A 257 -13.36 -19.73 5.55
CA ALA A 257 -14.30 -19.13 6.49
C ALA A 257 -15.62 -19.87 6.38
N GLN A 258 -15.76 -20.98 7.13
CA GLN A 258 -17.08 -21.50 7.44
C GLN A 258 -17.86 -20.37 8.11
N PRO A 259 -19.16 -20.21 7.81
CA PRO A 259 -19.98 -19.33 8.58
C PRO A 259 -19.82 -19.73 10.04
N HIS A 260 -19.27 -18.83 10.85
CA HIS A 260 -19.19 -19.04 12.28
C HIS A 260 -20.58 -19.45 12.73
N ALA A 261 -20.69 -20.64 13.32
CA ALA A 261 -21.91 -21.07 13.98
C ALA A 261 -22.39 -19.91 14.83
N SER A 262 -23.63 -19.51 14.61
CA SER A 262 -24.25 -18.43 15.37
C SER A 262 -23.97 -18.64 16.85
N PRO A 263 -23.68 -17.59 17.65
CA PRO A 263 -23.54 -17.75 19.11
C PRO A 263 -24.69 -18.50 19.74
N ALA A 264 -25.86 -18.51 19.11
CA ALA A 264 -27.02 -19.31 19.49
C ALA A 264 -26.82 -20.83 19.33
N ALA A 265 -26.11 -21.26 18.25
CA ALA A 265 -25.79 -22.67 18.03
C ALA A 265 -24.76 -23.20 19.04
N ALA A 266 -23.75 -22.38 19.39
CA ALA A 266 -22.78 -22.71 20.41
C ALA A 266 -23.37 -22.76 21.84
N ALA A 267 -24.42 -21.98 22.09
CA ALA A 267 -25.17 -22.02 23.35
C ALA A 267 -26.07 -23.26 23.45
N ASP A 268 -26.63 -23.71 22.35
CA ASP A 268 -27.49 -24.91 22.28
C ASP A 268 -26.66 -26.19 22.46
N ASP A 269 -25.47 -26.28 21.83
CA ASP A 269 -24.52 -27.38 22.03
C ASP A 269 -24.00 -27.43 23.48
N ALA A 270 -23.78 -26.28 24.11
CA ALA A 270 -23.36 -26.22 25.51
C ALA A 270 -24.48 -26.63 26.50
N GLN A 271 -25.74 -26.44 26.12
CA GLN A 271 -26.89 -26.89 26.95
C GLN A 271 -27.16 -28.37 26.74
N HIS A 272 -27.05 -28.93 25.56
CA HIS A 272 -27.28 -30.34 25.28
C HIS A 272 -26.11 -31.22 25.77
N GLY A 273 -24.87 -30.74 25.72
CA GLY A 273 -23.69 -31.45 26.28
C GLY A 273 -23.65 -31.54 27.81
N ARG A 274 -24.49 -30.78 28.53
CA ARG A 274 -24.61 -30.87 29.99
C ARG A 274 -25.69 -31.85 30.46
N ALA A 275 -26.54 -32.37 29.57
CA ALA A 275 -27.64 -33.25 29.88
C ALA A 275 -27.30 -34.75 29.84
N GLU A 276 -26.11 -35.14 29.38
CA GLU A 276 -25.76 -36.56 29.17
C GLU A 276 -24.76 -37.16 30.17
N HIS A 277 -24.45 -36.54 31.31
CA HIS A 277 -23.69 -37.18 32.37
C HIS A 277 -24.52 -37.25 33.66
N PRO A 278 -25.17 -38.42 33.94
CA PRO A 278 -25.69 -38.66 35.28
C PRO A 278 -24.52 -38.91 36.24
N PRO A 279 -24.62 -38.50 37.52
CA PRO A 279 -23.57 -38.73 38.52
C PRO A 279 -23.51 -40.22 38.88
N GLU A 280 -22.32 -40.81 38.80
CA GLU A 280 -22.07 -42.15 39.33
C GLU A 280 -22.29 -42.17 40.87
N PRO A 281 -23.01 -43.18 41.38
CA PRO A 281 -23.19 -43.34 42.83
C PRO A 281 -21.97 -44.03 43.46
N GLY A 282 -21.41 -43.36 44.42
CA GLY A 282 -20.64 -43.81 45.57
C GLY A 282 -19.90 -45.16 45.59
N ALA A 283 -18.61 -45.05 45.76
CA ALA A 283 -17.83 -46.12 46.41
C ALA A 283 -17.30 -45.64 47.76
N THR A 284 -18.08 -45.91 48.77
CA THR A 284 -17.66 -45.89 50.19
C THR A 284 -16.72 -47.05 50.47
N GLY A 285 -15.60 -46.74 51.13
CA GLY A 285 -14.99 -47.57 52.13
C GLY A 285 -14.03 -48.67 51.72
N GLN A 286 -12.82 -48.53 52.13
CA GLN A 286 -12.23 -49.40 53.18
C GLN A 286 -10.77 -48.97 53.44
N ALA A 287 -10.60 -48.63 54.74
CA ALA A 287 -9.29 -48.55 55.38
C ALA A 287 -8.75 -49.96 55.69
N ARG A 288 -7.44 -50.18 55.48
CA ARG A 288 -6.56 -51.07 56.28
C ARG A 288 -5.12 -50.81 55.90
N ARG A 289 -4.36 -50.23 56.82
CA ARG A 289 -3.43 -50.76 57.84
C ARG A 289 -2.28 -51.62 57.25
N ALA A 290 -1.09 -51.24 57.76
CA ALA A 290 0.15 -51.96 58.05
C ALA A 290 1.17 -51.82 56.86
N GLY A 291 2.39 -51.32 57.00
CA GLY A 291 3.35 -51.61 58.07
C GLY A 291 4.63 -52.06 57.33
N GLY A 292 5.72 -51.42 57.53
CA GLY A 292 7.02 -51.78 56.99
C GLY A 292 7.86 -50.55 56.68
#